data_9d789e31e1852735af5dc4e596918b8f
#
_entry.id   9d789e31e1852735af5dc4e596918b8f
#
_cell.length_a   1.000
_cell.length_b   1.000
_cell.length_c   1.000
_cell.angle_alpha   90.00
_cell.angle_beta   90.00
_cell.angle_gamma   90.00
#
_symmetry.space_group_name_H-M   'P 1'
#
loop_
_entity.id
_entity.type
_entity.pdbx_description
1 polymer ?
#
loop_
_entity_poly.entity_id
_entity_poly.type
_entity_poly.pdbx_seq_one_letter_code
_entity_poly.pdbx_strand_id
1 'polypeptide(L)' 'MDESQNKGSLAGLRVMVIDDSKTIRRTAETLLKKEGCDVVTATDGFEALAKISDHQPH' A
#
# COMPACT_ATOMS: atom_id res chain seq x y z
N MET A 1 1.19 -18.76 13.62
CA MET A 1 1.54 -18.48 12.80
C MET A 1 2.75 -18.27 12.63
N ASP A 2 3.40 -18.42 12.07
CA ASP A 2 4.57 -18.24 12.02
C ASP A 2 4.88 -17.20 11.17
N GLU A 3 5.37 -16.36 11.59
CA GLU A 3 5.65 -15.31 10.92
C GLU A 3 6.75 -15.42 10.07
N SER A 4 7.48 -16.32 10.28
CA SER A 4 8.66 -16.44 9.44
C SER A 4 8.25 -16.63 8.04
N GLN A 5 7.13 -17.20 7.83
CA GLN A 5 6.80 -17.36 6.52
C GLN A 5 6.33 -16.14 5.94
N ASN A 6 6.07 -15.15 6.65
CA ASN A 6 5.60 -13.94 6.09
C ASN A 6 6.63 -13.12 5.46
N LYS A 7 7.91 -13.47 5.67
CA LYS A 7 8.89 -12.69 5.11
C LYS A 7 8.77 -12.57 3.67
N GLY A 8 8.64 -13.52 2.97
CA GLY A 8 8.56 -13.45 1.55
C GLY A 8 7.17 -13.19 1.07
N SER A 9 6.19 -13.41 1.90
CA SER A 9 4.84 -13.34 1.40
C SER A 9 4.38 -11.91 1.16
N LEU A 10 5.06 -10.91 1.69
CA LEU A 10 4.67 -9.54 1.43
C LEU A 10 5.30 -8.98 0.17
N ALA A 11 6.31 -9.63 -0.33
CA ALA A 11 6.98 -9.13 -1.53
C ALA A 11 6.04 -9.19 -2.71
N GLY A 12 5.91 -8.10 -3.40
CA GLY A 12 5.05 -8.04 -4.58
C GLY A 12 3.59 -7.76 -4.30
N LEU A 13 3.20 -7.69 -3.03
CA LEU A 13 1.83 -7.34 -2.74
C LEU A 13 1.60 -5.87 -3.02
N ARG A 14 0.44 -5.56 -3.56
CA ARG A 14 0.08 -4.18 -3.78
C ARG A 14 -0.84 -3.75 -2.64
N VAL A 15 -0.48 -2.66 -1.98
CA VAL A 15 -1.20 -2.18 -0.82
C VAL A 15 -1.63 -0.74 -1.05
N MET A 16 -2.87 -0.42 -0.76
CA MET A 16 -3.37 0.94 -0.85
C MET A 16 -3.52 1.50 0.54
N VAL A 17 -2.93 2.66 0.80
CA VAL A 17 -3.05 3.32 2.08
C VAL A 17 -3.93 4.56 1.89
N ILE A 18 -5.05 4.62 2.58
CA ILE A 18 -5.99 5.73 2.47
C ILE A 18 -6.06 6.45 3.78
N ASP A 19 -5.58 7.69 3.81
CA ASP A 19 -5.61 8.47 5.04
C ASP A 19 -5.41 9.93 4.67
N ASP A 20 -6.15 10.83 5.30
CA ASP A 20 -6.03 12.23 4.98
C ASP A 20 -4.81 12.86 5.63
N SER A 21 -4.09 12.15 6.47
CA SER A 21 -2.89 12.65 7.09
C SER A 21 -1.68 12.31 6.25
N LYS A 22 -0.99 13.32 5.75
CA LYS A 22 0.19 13.11 4.94
C LYS A 22 1.26 12.36 5.71
N THR A 23 1.43 12.69 6.98
CA THR A 23 2.44 12.05 7.80
C THR A 23 2.14 10.56 7.96
N ILE A 24 0.89 10.22 8.20
CA ILE A 24 0.51 8.83 8.37
C ILE A 24 0.71 8.07 7.06
N ARG A 25 0.31 8.68 5.93
CA ARG A 25 0.49 8.01 4.65
C ARG A 25 1.97 7.74 4.37
N ARG A 26 2.82 8.73 4.66
CA ARG A 26 4.23 8.57 4.39
C ARG A 26 4.86 7.52 5.30
N THR A 27 4.47 7.48 6.58
CA THR A 27 5.00 6.49 7.49
C THR A 27 4.60 5.08 7.05
N ALA A 28 3.33 4.91 6.72
CA ALA A 28 2.85 3.60 6.29
C ALA A 28 3.55 3.18 5.00
N GLU A 29 3.71 4.10 4.07
CA GLU A 29 4.37 3.79 2.81
C GLU A 29 5.80 3.34 3.06
N THR A 30 6.51 4.04 3.90
CA THR A 30 7.89 3.68 4.20
C THR A 30 7.99 2.29 4.81
N LEU A 31 7.13 2.00 5.77
CA LEU A 31 7.17 0.71 6.43
C LEU A 31 6.81 -0.42 5.47
N LEU A 32 5.78 -0.22 4.65
CA LEU A 32 5.36 -1.27 3.76
C LEU A 32 6.35 -1.50 2.63
N LYS A 33 6.99 -0.45 2.17
CA LYS A 33 8.00 -0.62 1.13
C LYS A 33 9.20 -1.40 1.65
N LYS A 34 9.49 -1.28 2.91
CA LYS A 34 10.57 -2.05 3.50
C LYS A 34 10.25 -3.54 3.46
N GLU A 35 8.96 -3.88 3.45
CA GLU A 35 8.57 -5.28 3.39
C GLU A 35 8.43 -5.77 1.96
N GLY A 36 8.73 -4.94 1.01
CA GLY A 36 8.65 -5.36 -0.39
C GLY A 36 7.31 -5.10 -1.04
N CYS A 37 6.43 -4.37 -0.39
CA CYS A 37 5.12 -4.08 -0.95
C CYS A 37 5.19 -2.98 -2.00
N ASP A 38 4.26 -3.05 -2.95
CA ASP A 38 4.08 -1.98 -3.91
C ASP A 38 2.97 -1.12 -3.30
N VAL A 39 3.28 0.10 -2.92
CA VAL A 39 2.38 0.93 -2.14
C VAL A 39 1.82 2.08 -2.95
N VAL A 40 0.52 2.26 -2.88
CA VAL A 40 -0.17 3.38 -3.50
C VAL A 40 -0.88 4.11 -2.38
N THR A 41 -0.79 5.43 -2.35
CA THR A 41 -1.43 6.19 -1.29
C THR A 41 -2.53 7.08 -1.83
N ALA A 42 -3.52 7.35 -1.02
CA ALA A 42 -4.63 8.21 -1.40
C ALA A 42 -5.12 8.96 -0.18
N THR A 43 -5.70 10.13 -0.38
CA THR A 43 -6.19 10.93 0.74
C THR A 43 -7.59 10.52 1.15
N ASP A 44 -8.37 10.00 0.23
CA ASP A 44 -9.73 9.61 0.54
C ASP A 44 -10.19 8.52 -0.43
N GLY A 45 -11.40 8.07 -0.26
CA GLY A 45 -11.94 6.98 -1.07
C GLY A 45 -12.09 7.32 -2.53
N PHE A 46 -12.40 8.56 -2.84
CA PHE A 46 -12.54 8.96 -4.23
C PHE A 46 -11.19 8.91 -4.95
N GLU A 47 -10.17 9.43 -4.30
CA GLU A 47 -8.84 9.38 -4.88
C GLU A 47 -8.39 7.93 -4.99
N ALA A 48 -8.72 7.12 -4.00
CA ALA A 48 -8.36 5.71 -4.01
C ALA A 48 -8.99 5.02 -5.22
N LEU A 49 -10.26 5.26 -5.46
CA LEU A 49 -10.92 4.64 -6.59
C LEU A 49 -10.32 5.07 -7.92
N ALA A 50 -9.98 6.35 -8.04
CA ALA A 50 -9.36 6.83 -9.25
C ALA A 50 -8.01 6.16 -9.48
N LYS A 51 -7.24 6.00 -8.41
CA LYS A 51 -5.93 5.38 -8.54
C LYS A 51 -6.03 3.89 -8.85
N ILE A 52 -7.01 3.23 -8.28
CA ILE A 52 -7.22 1.83 -8.58
C ILE A 52 -7.56 1.67 -10.05
N SER A 53 -8.42 2.53 -10.57
CA SER A 53 -8.80 2.48 -11.95
C SER A 53 -7.60 2.70 -12.86
N ASP A 54 -6.76 3.65 -12.51
CA ASP A 54 -5.57 3.93 -13.30
C ASP A 54 -4.56 2.79 -13.25
N HIS A 55 -4.49 2.11 -12.14
CA HIS A 55 -3.49 1.08 -11.98
C HIS A 55 -3.99 -0.31 -12.35
N GLN A 56 -5.27 -0.43 -12.67
CA GLN A 56 -5.81 -1.69 -13.10
C GLN A 56 -5.58 -1.81 -14.56
N PRO A 57 -4.95 -2.80 -14.98
CA PRO A 57 -4.59 -2.91 -16.37
C PRO A 57 -5.75 -3.23 -17.24
N HIS A 58 -6.84 -3.52 -16.75
CA HIS A 58 -7.91 -3.73 -17.65
C HIS A 58 -9.18 -3.41 -16.96
#